data_ec95aa8eab4c2200b7aa5311e7a594e9
#
_entry.id   ec95aa8eab4c2200b7aa5311e7a594e9
#
_cell.length_a   1.000
_cell.length_b   1.000
_cell.length_c   1.000
_cell.angle_alpha   90.00
_cell.angle_beta   90.00
_cell.angle_gamma   90.00
#
_symmetry.space_group_name_H-M   'P 1'
#
loop_
_entity.id
_entity.type
_entity.pdbx_description
1 polymer ?
#
loop_
_entity_poly.entity_id
_entity_poly.type
_entity_poly.pdbx_seq_one_letter_code
_entity_poly.pdbx_strand_id
1 'polypeptide(L)'
;MGGDVAGAATYMHEVYTRSDASVNGRATIPVLWDKKTARIVNNESADILRIFNSGFGTLATGPDLYPEPLRAEIDSLNDAIYATFNNGVYRAGFATTQQAYDEAFADVFATLDALELRLSDGRAYLHGST
;
A
#
# COMPACT_ATOMS: atom_id res chain seq x y z
N MET A 1 -8.89 -20.91 1.55
CA MET A 1 -8.45 -21.67 0.35
C MET A 1 -8.26 -20.65 -0.76
N GLY A 2 -7.05 -20.16 -0.97
CA GLY A 2 -6.71 -19.35 -2.13
C GLY A 2 -6.71 -20.25 -3.36
N GLY A 3 -7.70 -20.09 -4.23
CA GLY A 3 -7.69 -20.78 -5.51
C GLY A 3 -6.41 -20.40 -6.26
N ASP A 4 -5.78 -21.35 -6.87
CA ASP A 4 -4.61 -21.23 -7.71
C ASP A 4 -4.82 -20.17 -8.81
N VAL A 5 -4.48 -18.93 -8.51
CA VAL A 5 -4.65 -17.80 -9.42
C VAL A 5 -3.51 -17.77 -10.44
N ALA A 6 -2.35 -18.31 -10.07
CA ALA A 6 -1.13 -18.30 -10.86
C ALA A 6 -0.71 -19.72 -11.32
N GLY A 7 -1.63 -20.67 -11.36
CA GLY A 7 -1.38 -22.04 -11.84
C GLY A 7 -0.40 -22.83 -10.97
N ALA A 8 -0.87 -23.43 -9.87
CA ALA A 8 -0.11 -24.32 -8.98
C ALA A 8 1.17 -23.71 -8.34
N ALA A 9 1.23 -22.39 -8.11
CA ALA A 9 2.29 -21.80 -7.31
C ALA A 9 2.09 -22.13 -5.83
N THR A 10 3.10 -22.70 -5.18
CA THR A 10 3.10 -23.02 -3.76
C THR A 10 3.62 -21.83 -2.95
N TYR A 11 4.58 -21.10 -3.49
CA TYR A 11 5.25 -19.98 -2.83
C TYR A 11 5.12 -18.70 -3.65
N MET A 12 5.12 -17.54 -2.97
CA MET A 12 4.98 -16.24 -3.62
C MET A 12 6.10 -15.95 -4.63
N HIS A 13 7.33 -16.35 -4.35
CA HIS A 13 8.44 -16.15 -5.28
C HIS A 13 8.24 -16.86 -6.63
N GLU A 14 7.48 -17.98 -6.67
CA GLU A 14 7.16 -18.67 -7.91
C GLU A 14 6.20 -17.85 -8.78
N VAL A 15 5.31 -17.03 -8.18
CA VAL A 15 4.45 -16.10 -8.91
C VAL A 15 5.29 -15.05 -9.62
N TYR A 16 6.31 -14.50 -8.93
CA TYR A 16 7.22 -13.54 -9.51
C TYR A 16 8.05 -14.12 -10.65
N THR A 17 8.67 -15.27 -10.46
CA THR A 17 9.48 -15.92 -11.49
C THR A 17 8.68 -16.41 -12.68
N ARG A 18 7.39 -16.73 -12.51
CA ARG A 18 6.48 -17.00 -13.63
C ARG A 18 6.13 -15.77 -14.43
N SER A 19 6.01 -14.63 -13.76
CA SER A 19 5.78 -13.35 -14.41
C SER A 19 7.00 -12.90 -15.22
N ASP A 20 8.18 -13.03 -14.62
CA ASP A 20 9.47 -12.69 -15.23
C ASP A 20 10.57 -13.56 -14.60
N ALA A 21 11.17 -14.43 -15.42
CA ALA A 21 12.23 -15.34 -14.97
C ALA A 21 13.53 -14.62 -14.57
N SER A 22 13.69 -13.34 -14.95
CA SER A 22 14.85 -12.51 -14.61
C SER A 22 14.68 -11.75 -13.30
N VAL A 23 13.50 -11.82 -12.66
CA VAL A 23 13.22 -11.07 -11.43
C VAL A 23 14.25 -11.42 -10.35
N ASN A 24 14.82 -10.39 -9.75
CA ASN A 24 15.76 -10.51 -8.63
C ASN A 24 15.32 -9.54 -7.51
N GLY A 25 14.96 -10.08 -6.36
CA GLY A 25 14.47 -9.29 -5.25
C GLY A 25 13.55 -10.08 -4.32
N ARG A 26 12.89 -9.35 -3.42
CA ARG A 26 11.92 -9.96 -2.48
C ARG A 26 10.58 -10.15 -3.16
N ALA A 27 10.01 -11.31 -2.99
CA ALA A 27 8.62 -11.58 -3.33
C ALA A 27 7.71 -11.00 -2.24
N THR A 28 7.01 -9.93 -2.54
CA THR A 28 6.12 -9.20 -1.61
C THR A 28 4.65 -9.36 -1.98
N ILE A 29 3.77 -9.01 -1.08
CA ILE A 29 2.33 -8.88 -1.26
C ILE A 29 1.91 -7.43 -0.92
N PRO A 30 0.82 -6.93 -1.55
CA PRO A 30 -0.08 -7.57 -2.51
C PRO A 30 0.54 -7.78 -3.90
N VAL A 31 -0.14 -8.57 -4.73
CA VAL A 31 0.17 -8.75 -6.15
C VAL A 31 -1.12 -8.72 -6.95
N LEU A 32 -1.21 -7.84 -7.93
CA LEU A 32 -2.25 -7.84 -8.94
C LEU A 32 -1.78 -8.68 -10.14
N TRP A 33 -2.48 -9.78 -10.40
CA TRP A 33 -2.13 -10.76 -11.43
C TRP A 33 -3.11 -10.74 -12.60
N ASP A 34 -2.61 -10.62 -13.82
CA ASP A 34 -3.40 -10.82 -15.03
C ASP A 34 -3.36 -12.30 -15.45
N LYS A 35 -4.52 -12.97 -15.31
CA LYS A 35 -4.66 -14.38 -15.66
C LYS A 35 -4.51 -14.66 -17.16
N LYS A 36 -4.83 -13.68 -18.01
CA LYS A 36 -4.80 -13.85 -19.46
C LYS A 36 -3.39 -13.79 -20.01
N THR A 37 -2.60 -12.86 -19.52
CA THR A 37 -1.20 -12.70 -19.93
C THR A 37 -0.22 -13.48 -19.06
N ALA A 38 -0.70 -14.05 -17.94
CA ALA A 38 0.08 -14.75 -16.93
C ALA A 38 1.24 -13.90 -16.39
N ARG A 39 0.95 -12.63 -16.05
CA ARG A 39 1.93 -11.67 -15.55
C ARG A 39 1.43 -10.88 -14.35
N ILE A 40 2.37 -10.41 -13.55
CA ILE A 40 2.12 -9.38 -12.53
C ILE A 40 1.88 -8.07 -13.26
N VAL A 41 0.77 -7.41 -12.92
CA VAL A 41 0.42 -6.06 -13.39
C VAL A 41 1.08 -5.03 -12.50
N ASN A 42 0.95 -5.21 -11.17
CA ASN A 42 1.49 -4.31 -10.16
C ASN A 42 1.60 -5.04 -8.81
N ASN A 43 2.50 -4.58 -7.95
CA ASN A 43 2.68 -5.09 -6.58
C ASN A 43 2.78 -3.96 -5.53
N GLU A 44 2.51 -2.72 -5.93
CA GLU A 44 2.41 -1.59 -5.01
C GLU A 44 0.97 -1.38 -4.57
N SER A 45 0.72 -1.40 -3.26
CA SER A 45 -0.62 -1.30 -2.68
C SER A 45 -1.35 -0.04 -3.12
N ALA A 46 -0.68 1.11 -3.11
CA ALA A 46 -1.29 2.38 -3.49
C ALA A 46 -1.72 2.40 -4.96
N ASP A 47 -0.89 1.87 -5.85
CA ASP A 47 -1.21 1.78 -7.28
C ASP A 47 -2.35 0.80 -7.53
N ILE A 48 -2.35 -0.35 -6.86
CA ILE A 48 -3.41 -1.35 -6.97
C ILE A 48 -4.76 -0.76 -6.54
N LEU A 49 -4.79 0.02 -5.45
CA LEU A 49 -6.00 0.74 -5.02
C LEU A 49 -6.48 1.72 -6.09
N ARG A 50 -5.60 2.48 -6.72
CA ARG A 50 -5.92 3.40 -7.82
C ARG A 50 -6.41 2.68 -9.06
N ILE A 51 -5.81 1.53 -9.40
CA ILE A 51 -6.25 0.65 -10.50
C ILE A 51 -7.67 0.17 -10.25
N PHE A 52 -8.00 -0.29 -9.04
CA PHE A 52 -9.37 -0.70 -8.70
C PHE A 52 -10.35 0.46 -8.66
N ASN A 53 -9.91 1.64 -8.24
CA ASN A 53 -10.76 2.84 -8.18
C ASN A 53 -11.23 3.31 -9.56
N SER A 54 -10.38 3.26 -10.60
CA SER A 54 -10.68 3.85 -11.90
C SER A 54 -10.23 3.06 -13.13
N GLY A 55 -9.30 2.11 -12.96
CA GLY A 55 -8.67 1.40 -14.08
C GLY A 55 -9.61 0.46 -14.86
N PHE A 56 -10.74 0.09 -14.29
CA PHE A 56 -11.74 -0.78 -14.91
C PHE A 56 -12.91 -0.01 -15.54
N GLY A 57 -12.81 1.31 -15.66
CA GLY A 57 -13.83 2.17 -16.31
C GLY A 57 -15.22 1.97 -15.70
N THR A 58 -16.23 1.67 -16.51
CA THR A 58 -17.63 1.51 -16.09
C THR A 58 -17.88 0.31 -15.15
N LEU A 59 -16.93 -0.59 -14.99
CA LEU A 59 -17.03 -1.68 -14.03
C LEU A 59 -16.72 -1.23 -12.60
N ALA A 60 -16.03 -0.11 -12.43
CA ALA A 60 -15.77 0.51 -11.14
C ALA A 60 -17.01 1.32 -10.71
N THR A 61 -17.90 0.69 -9.94
CA THR A 61 -19.20 1.27 -9.53
C THR A 61 -19.22 1.78 -8.08
N GLY A 62 -18.09 1.68 -7.37
CA GLY A 62 -17.95 2.17 -6.00
C GLY A 62 -17.76 3.68 -5.90
N PRO A 63 -17.60 4.21 -4.67
CA PRO A 63 -17.22 5.60 -4.47
C PRO A 63 -15.84 5.86 -5.06
N ASP A 64 -15.61 7.08 -5.57
CA ASP A 64 -14.28 7.51 -6.00
C ASP A 64 -13.40 7.79 -4.75
N LEU A 65 -12.44 6.91 -4.52
CA LEU A 65 -11.50 7.02 -3.39
C LEU A 65 -10.33 7.96 -3.67
N TYR A 66 -10.26 8.52 -4.89
CA TYR A 66 -9.20 9.45 -5.31
C TYR A 66 -9.76 10.58 -6.16
N PRO A 67 -10.76 11.34 -5.63
CA PRO A 67 -11.46 12.38 -6.38
C PRO A 67 -10.52 13.54 -6.70
N GLU A 68 -10.63 14.08 -7.91
CA GLU A 68 -9.73 15.10 -8.45
C GLU A 68 -9.48 16.29 -7.50
N PRO A 69 -10.49 16.88 -6.84
CA PRO A 69 -10.27 18.01 -5.94
C PRO A 69 -9.42 17.70 -4.70
N LEU A 70 -9.33 16.43 -4.29
CA LEU A 70 -8.62 16.01 -3.09
C LEU A 70 -7.26 15.36 -3.38
N ARG A 71 -6.91 15.12 -4.64
CA ARG A 71 -5.69 14.37 -5.01
C ARG A 71 -4.42 14.91 -4.40
N ALA A 72 -4.21 16.23 -4.50
CA ALA A 72 -3.01 16.86 -3.97
C ALA A 72 -2.89 16.70 -2.45
N GLU A 73 -4.02 16.79 -1.73
CA GLU A 73 -4.05 16.60 -0.27
C GLU A 73 -3.83 15.13 0.10
N ILE A 74 -4.48 14.22 -0.63
CA ILE A 74 -4.33 12.76 -0.46
C ILE A 74 -2.86 12.36 -0.68
N ASP A 75 -2.25 12.80 -1.77
CA ASP A 75 -0.87 12.46 -2.10
C ASP A 75 0.10 12.99 -1.04
N SER A 76 -0.05 14.25 -0.64
CA SER A 76 0.81 14.85 0.39
C SER A 76 0.71 14.12 1.74
N LEU A 77 -0.50 13.74 2.15
CA LEU A 77 -0.69 13.01 3.40
C LEU A 77 -0.13 11.57 3.28
N ASN A 78 -0.37 10.91 2.16
CA ASN A 78 0.12 9.56 1.92
C ASN A 78 1.66 9.51 1.90
N ASP A 79 2.32 10.49 1.29
CA ASP A 79 3.79 10.58 1.28
C ASP A 79 4.35 10.72 2.72
N ALA A 80 3.73 11.58 3.53
CA ALA A 80 4.12 11.74 4.93
C ALA A 80 3.91 10.44 5.74
N ILE A 81 2.72 9.82 5.64
CA ILE A 81 2.40 8.56 6.32
C ILE A 81 3.32 7.43 5.85
N TYR A 82 3.60 7.35 4.55
CA TYR A 82 4.46 6.31 4.00
C TYR A 82 5.88 6.36 4.58
N ALA A 83 6.47 7.55 4.65
CA ALA A 83 7.82 7.73 5.15
C ALA A 83 7.96 7.46 6.65
N THR A 84 7.01 7.98 7.45
CA THR A 84 7.14 8.03 8.92
C THR A 84 6.42 6.89 9.62
N PHE A 85 5.30 6.41 9.08
CA PHE A 85 4.49 5.34 9.68
C PHE A 85 4.64 4.02 8.94
N ASN A 86 4.30 3.92 7.64
CA ASN A 86 4.34 2.64 6.93
C ASN A 86 5.74 2.04 6.88
N ASN A 87 6.75 2.84 6.55
CA ASN A 87 8.15 2.45 6.62
C ASN A 87 8.72 2.56 8.04
N GLY A 88 8.18 3.45 8.87
CA GLY A 88 8.59 3.66 10.25
C GLY A 88 8.49 2.41 11.10
N VAL A 89 7.37 1.67 11.01
CA VAL A 89 7.18 0.42 11.75
C VAL A 89 8.20 -0.65 11.36
N TYR A 90 8.60 -0.71 10.09
CA TYR A 90 9.64 -1.63 9.63
C TYR A 90 11.04 -1.15 10.07
N ARG A 91 11.32 0.15 10.03
CA ARG A 91 12.58 0.71 10.55
C ARG A 91 12.74 0.41 12.05
N ALA A 92 11.67 0.58 12.82
CA ALA A 92 11.67 0.21 14.24
C ALA A 92 11.85 -1.31 14.44
N GLY A 93 11.06 -2.14 13.73
CA GLY A 93 11.07 -3.58 13.87
C GLY A 93 12.38 -4.26 13.44
N PHE A 94 13.12 -3.66 12.52
CA PHE A 94 14.41 -4.16 12.03
C PHE A 94 15.62 -3.37 12.53
N ALA A 95 15.42 -2.44 13.48
CA ALA A 95 16.51 -1.67 14.06
C ALA A 95 17.52 -2.59 14.77
N THR A 96 18.80 -2.39 14.49
CA THR A 96 19.90 -3.15 15.10
C THR A 96 20.59 -2.40 16.23
N THR A 97 20.22 -1.14 16.46
CA THR A 97 20.71 -0.30 17.55
C THR A 97 19.55 0.38 18.28
N GLN A 98 19.74 0.69 19.56
CA GLN A 98 18.73 1.40 20.33
C GLN A 98 18.42 2.78 19.73
N GLN A 99 19.45 3.50 19.28
CA GLN A 99 19.27 4.80 18.65
C GLN A 99 18.38 4.72 17.41
N ALA A 100 18.64 3.77 16.50
CA ALA A 100 17.83 3.60 15.27
C ALA A 100 16.37 3.20 15.61
N TYR A 101 16.16 2.43 16.66
CA TYR A 101 14.83 2.11 17.16
C TYR A 101 14.13 3.36 17.69
N ASP A 102 14.78 4.14 18.55
CA ASP A 102 14.19 5.32 19.20
C ASP A 102 13.80 6.38 18.17
N GLU A 103 14.65 6.61 17.16
CA GLU A 103 14.35 7.53 16.06
C GLU A 103 13.11 7.07 15.26
N ALA A 104 13.06 5.80 14.87
CA ALA A 104 11.94 5.27 14.13
C ALA A 104 10.64 5.23 14.96
N PHE A 105 10.75 4.88 16.24
CA PHE A 105 9.64 4.89 17.20
C PHE A 105 9.05 6.31 17.35
N ALA A 106 9.90 7.32 17.51
CA ALA A 106 9.47 8.70 17.62
C ALA A 106 8.70 9.16 16.37
N ASP A 107 9.18 8.84 15.17
CA ASP A 107 8.49 9.17 13.90
C ASP A 107 7.11 8.52 13.81
N VAL A 108 7.01 7.23 14.19
CA VAL A 108 5.74 6.49 14.18
C VAL A 108 4.72 7.15 15.10
N PHE A 109 5.09 7.43 16.34
CA PHE A 109 4.16 7.98 17.33
C PHE A 109 3.82 9.45 17.04
N ALA A 110 4.76 10.26 16.56
CA ALA A 110 4.46 11.61 16.12
C ALA A 110 3.45 11.63 14.95
N THR A 111 3.53 10.65 14.05
CA THR A 111 2.56 10.50 12.96
C THR A 111 1.18 10.10 13.50
N LEU A 112 1.12 9.15 14.43
CA LEU A 112 -0.15 8.75 15.06
C LEU A 112 -0.81 9.92 15.79
N ASP A 113 -0.05 10.70 16.56
CA ASP A 113 -0.57 11.89 17.24
C ASP A 113 -1.11 12.95 16.26
N ALA A 114 -0.42 13.14 15.15
CA ALA A 114 -0.88 14.07 14.10
C ALA A 114 -2.16 13.58 13.42
N LEU A 115 -2.30 12.27 13.18
CA LEU A 115 -3.51 11.68 12.61
C LEU A 115 -4.68 11.71 13.60
N GLU A 116 -4.44 11.46 14.89
CA GLU A 116 -5.43 11.59 15.95
C GLU A 116 -5.95 13.03 16.04
N LEU A 117 -5.03 14.00 16.04
CA LEU A 117 -5.41 15.42 16.01
C LEU A 117 -6.24 15.76 14.77
N ARG A 118 -5.88 15.21 13.60
CA ARG A 118 -6.64 15.42 12.36
C ARG A 118 -8.06 14.90 12.44
N LEU A 119 -8.29 13.79 13.15
CA LEU A 119 -9.60 13.16 13.32
C LEU A 119 -10.42 13.77 14.48
N SER A 120 -9.82 14.62 15.31
CA SER A 120 -10.46 15.18 16.51
C SER A 120 -11.62 16.13 16.21
N ASP A 121 -11.76 16.62 14.98
CA ASP A 121 -12.90 17.45 14.55
C ASP A 121 -14.18 16.66 14.27
N GLY A 122 -14.16 15.34 14.46
CA GLY A 122 -15.31 14.45 14.27
C GLY A 122 -15.52 13.97 12.83
N ARG A 123 -14.58 14.24 11.92
CA ARG A 123 -14.61 13.64 10.57
C ARG A 123 -14.51 12.12 10.63
N ALA A 124 -15.18 11.44 9.71
CA ALA A 124 -15.19 9.97 9.66
C ALA A 124 -13.90 9.38 9.04
N TYR A 125 -13.26 10.13 8.16
CA TYR A 125 -12.06 9.70 7.42
C TYR A 125 -11.02 10.82 7.36
N LEU A 126 -9.77 10.49 7.04
CA LEU A 126 -8.67 11.46 6.98
C LEU A 126 -8.90 12.61 5.99
N HIS A 127 -9.73 12.42 4.96
CA HIS A 127 -10.07 13.43 3.95
C HIS A 127 -11.56 13.82 3.96
N GLY A 128 -12.24 13.76 5.10
CA GLY A 128 -13.61 14.22 5.24
C GLY A 128 -14.60 13.14 5.66
N SER A 129 -15.81 13.21 5.14
CA SER A 129 -16.94 12.35 5.57
C SER A 129 -17.32 11.28 4.54
N THR A 130 -16.68 11.28 3.39
CA THR A 130 -16.96 10.34 2.29
C THR A 130 -15.68 9.78 1.75
#